data_53d93b65afad2419e28cafa40b8f182a
#
_entry.id   53d93b65afad2419e28cafa40b8f182a
#
_cell.length_a   1.000
_cell.length_b   1.000
_cell.length_c   1.000
_cell.angle_alpha   90.00
_cell.angle_beta   90.00
_cell.angle_gamma   90.00
#
_symmetry.space_group_name_H-M   'P 1'
#
loop_
_entity.id
_entity.type
_entity.pdbx_description
1 polymer ?
#
loop_
_entity_poly.entity_id
_entity_poly.type
_entity_poly.pdbx_seq_one_letter_code
_entity_poly.pdbx_strand_id
1 'polypeptide(L)'
;MSQIIHTHGGLRVGAGRKKDTGPYAESTKVVRIPHSRVKVVKNFLLHQITSNVESFIMPAEQTRVNLITLFSHKVPAGFPSPADDHAEKRLDLNEYLIDQSESTFFVRIKGDSMIDAGILDNDIVIVDRSKSAAINDIVLASIDGEFTVKVLAKNSEGPYLMPANKEYKPIHIKADSEFEIWGVVTGCVRKFK
;
A
#
# COMPACT_ATOMS: atom_id res chain seq x y z
N MET A 1 -50.92 32.71 -42.87
CA MET A 1 -50.47 31.73 -41.85
C MET A 1 -48.97 31.62 -41.94
N SER A 2 -48.26 32.25 -41.03
CA SER A 2 -46.78 32.30 -41.00
C SER A 2 -46.27 31.22 -40.07
N GLN A 3 -45.51 30.26 -40.56
CA GLN A 3 -44.88 29.20 -39.76
C GLN A 3 -43.61 29.76 -39.10
N ILE A 4 -43.61 29.75 -37.80
CA ILE A 4 -42.40 30.09 -37.01
C ILE A 4 -41.51 28.84 -36.95
N ILE A 5 -40.36 28.90 -37.66
CA ILE A 5 -39.33 27.87 -37.58
C ILE A 5 -38.46 28.12 -36.36
N HIS A 6 -38.60 27.27 -35.34
CA HIS A 6 -37.68 27.25 -34.19
C HIS A 6 -36.34 26.63 -34.63
N THR A 7 -35.33 27.45 -34.88
CA THR A 7 -33.97 27.00 -35.07
C THR A 7 -33.34 26.68 -33.70
N HIS A 8 -33.13 25.39 -33.44
CA HIS A 8 -32.35 24.92 -32.30
C HIS A 8 -30.89 25.33 -32.47
N GLY A 9 -30.29 25.82 -31.40
CA GLY A 9 -29.01 26.50 -31.34
C GLY A 9 -27.88 25.89 -32.16
N GLY A 10 -27.33 26.67 -33.07
CA GLY A 10 -26.19 26.31 -33.90
C GLY A 10 -24.90 26.14 -33.09
N LEU A 11 -23.98 25.34 -33.62
CA LEU A 11 -22.62 25.13 -33.13
C LEU A 11 -21.93 26.47 -32.90
N ARG A 12 -21.69 26.81 -31.60
CA ARG A 12 -20.87 27.97 -31.25
C ARG A 12 -19.39 27.51 -31.31
N VAL A 13 -18.61 28.13 -32.18
CA VAL A 13 -17.15 27.95 -32.26
C VAL A 13 -16.58 28.41 -30.89
N GLY A 14 -15.93 27.51 -30.15
CA GLY A 14 -15.36 27.79 -28.83
C GLY A 14 -16.26 27.41 -27.66
N ALA A 15 -17.45 26.81 -27.85
CA ALA A 15 -18.27 26.26 -26.79
C ALA A 15 -17.77 24.89 -26.35
N GLY A 16 -16.83 24.86 -25.42
CA GLY A 16 -16.28 23.67 -24.79
C GLY A 16 -15.18 24.05 -23.81
N ARG A 17 -14.97 23.22 -22.80
CA ARG A 17 -13.85 23.39 -21.88
C ARG A 17 -12.55 23.27 -22.67
N LYS A 18 -11.62 24.24 -22.55
CA LYS A 18 -10.29 24.17 -23.18
C LYS A 18 -9.61 22.85 -22.83
N LYS A 19 -8.94 22.24 -23.84
CA LYS A 19 -8.16 21.02 -23.67
C LYS A 19 -7.15 21.22 -22.53
N ASP A 20 -6.99 20.22 -21.67
CA ASP A 20 -5.99 20.20 -20.58
C ASP A 20 -6.17 21.23 -19.44
N THR A 21 -7.37 21.81 -19.27
CA THR A 21 -7.70 22.73 -18.16
C THR A 21 -8.45 22.04 -17.00
N GLY A 22 -8.45 20.72 -16.94
CA GLY A 22 -9.01 19.94 -15.82
C GLY A 22 -8.07 19.89 -14.62
N PRO A 23 -8.55 19.42 -13.45
CA PRO A 23 -7.73 19.25 -12.25
C PRO A 23 -6.56 18.26 -12.43
N TYR A 24 -6.55 17.49 -13.51
CA TYR A 24 -5.51 16.50 -13.81
C TYR A 24 -4.49 16.98 -14.87
N ALA A 25 -4.66 18.19 -15.44
CA ALA A 25 -3.80 18.78 -16.49
C ALA A 25 -3.53 17.84 -17.69
N GLU A 26 -4.44 16.90 -17.97
CA GLU A 26 -4.35 15.92 -19.03
C GLU A 26 -5.72 15.63 -19.68
N SER A 27 -5.72 14.91 -20.81
CA SER A 27 -6.95 14.50 -21.49
C SER A 27 -7.69 13.43 -20.68
N THR A 28 -9.00 13.63 -20.46
CA THR A 28 -9.80 12.72 -19.66
C THR A 28 -10.80 11.92 -20.49
N LYS A 29 -11.14 10.71 -20.05
CA LYS A 29 -12.15 9.84 -20.66
C LYS A 29 -13.37 9.72 -19.74
N VAL A 30 -14.57 9.81 -20.28
CA VAL A 30 -15.80 9.59 -19.49
C VAL A 30 -15.97 8.10 -19.23
N VAL A 31 -16.05 7.74 -17.94
CA VAL A 31 -16.30 6.37 -17.47
C VAL A 31 -17.59 6.36 -16.65
N ARG A 32 -18.47 5.37 -16.87
CA ARG A 32 -19.67 5.17 -16.05
C ARG A 32 -19.33 4.37 -14.82
N ILE A 33 -19.56 4.94 -13.65
CA ILE A 33 -19.26 4.33 -12.35
C ILE A 33 -20.58 4.30 -11.55
N PRO A 34 -20.90 3.19 -10.83
CA PRO A 34 -22.04 3.16 -9.91
C PRO A 34 -21.95 4.30 -8.90
N HIS A 35 -23.07 4.95 -8.63
CA HIS A 35 -23.12 6.16 -7.78
C HIS A 35 -22.50 5.94 -6.39
N SER A 36 -22.69 4.73 -5.81
CA SER A 36 -22.08 4.31 -4.53
C SER A 36 -20.54 4.25 -4.55
N ARG A 37 -19.90 4.17 -5.74
CA ARG A 37 -18.44 4.07 -5.90
C ARG A 37 -17.78 5.38 -6.35
N VAL A 38 -18.55 6.40 -6.68
CA VAL A 38 -18.02 7.67 -7.20
C VAL A 38 -17.06 8.34 -6.21
N LYS A 39 -17.41 8.34 -4.92
CA LYS A 39 -16.57 8.95 -3.87
C LYS A 39 -15.23 8.24 -3.76
N VAL A 40 -15.23 6.90 -3.76
CA VAL A 40 -14.04 6.05 -3.67
C VAL A 40 -13.11 6.30 -4.87
N VAL A 41 -13.67 6.32 -6.10
CA VAL A 41 -12.87 6.54 -7.30
C VAL A 41 -12.33 7.97 -7.37
N LYS A 42 -13.09 8.98 -6.97
CA LYS A 42 -12.60 10.36 -6.88
C LYS A 42 -11.44 10.48 -5.89
N ASN A 43 -11.58 9.90 -4.71
CA ASN A 43 -10.52 9.91 -3.72
C ASN A 43 -9.27 9.20 -4.26
N PHE A 44 -9.42 8.02 -4.85
CA PHE A 44 -8.31 7.29 -5.49
C PHE A 44 -7.56 8.14 -6.52
N LEU A 45 -8.27 8.86 -7.40
CA LEU A 45 -7.63 9.69 -8.43
C LEU A 45 -6.98 10.97 -7.88
N LEU A 46 -7.52 11.54 -6.80
CA LEU A 46 -6.97 12.75 -6.19
C LEU A 46 -5.73 12.46 -5.33
N HIS A 47 -5.63 11.24 -4.78
CA HIS A 47 -4.64 10.88 -3.76
C HIS A 47 -3.48 10.02 -4.28
N GLN A 48 -3.39 9.77 -5.59
CA GLN A 48 -2.24 9.03 -6.17
C GLN A 48 -0.88 9.69 -5.96
N ILE A 49 -0.85 10.92 -5.47
CA ILE A 49 0.39 11.73 -5.40
C ILE A 49 1.13 11.58 -4.07
N THR A 50 0.50 11.01 -3.02
CA THR A 50 1.08 10.99 -1.66
C THR A 50 1.13 9.63 -0.97
N SER A 51 0.69 8.55 -1.64
CA SER A 51 0.71 7.21 -1.06
C SER A 51 2.14 6.67 -0.96
N ASN A 52 2.56 6.25 0.25
CA ASN A 52 3.80 5.52 0.49
C ASN A 52 3.77 4.08 -0.05
N VAL A 53 2.67 3.68 -0.69
CA VAL A 53 2.47 2.38 -1.32
C VAL A 53 2.52 2.54 -2.83
N GLU A 54 3.56 2.02 -3.46
CA GLU A 54 3.77 2.13 -4.90
C GLU A 54 2.89 1.15 -5.69
N SER A 55 2.72 -0.07 -5.18
CA SER A 55 1.93 -1.11 -5.85
C SER A 55 1.46 -2.20 -4.88
N PHE A 56 0.30 -2.80 -5.20
CA PHE A 56 -0.19 -4.03 -4.59
C PHE A 56 0.15 -5.21 -5.48
N ILE A 57 0.78 -6.23 -4.93
CA ILE A 57 1.17 -7.44 -5.66
C ILE A 57 0.54 -8.63 -4.92
N MET A 58 -0.25 -9.41 -5.64
CA MET A 58 -0.80 -10.66 -5.10
C MET A 58 0.23 -11.79 -5.22
N PRO A 59 0.26 -12.74 -4.27
CA PRO A 59 1.05 -13.95 -4.42
C PRO A 59 0.70 -14.72 -5.70
N ALA A 60 1.67 -15.39 -6.31
CA ALA A 60 1.41 -16.23 -7.48
C ALA A 60 0.50 -17.41 -7.11
N GLU A 61 -0.54 -17.68 -7.92
CA GLU A 61 -1.51 -18.76 -7.69
C GLU A 61 -0.84 -20.15 -7.76
N GLN A 62 0.24 -20.29 -8.54
CA GLN A 62 1.00 -21.53 -8.66
C GLN A 62 2.47 -21.26 -8.37
N THR A 63 2.92 -21.65 -7.20
CA THR A 63 4.33 -21.64 -6.83
C THR A 63 4.93 -23.02 -6.98
N ARG A 64 6.10 -23.12 -7.60
CA ARG A 64 6.92 -24.33 -7.49
C ARG A 64 7.50 -24.36 -6.08
N VAL A 65 7.35 -25.50 -5.41
CA VAL A 65 8.01 -25.71 -4.11
C VAL A 65 9.53 -25.72 -4.34
N ASN A 66 10.20 -24.72 -3.81
CA ASN A 66 11.65 -24.59 -3.87
C ASN A 66 12.23 -24.76 -2.46
N LEU A 67 12.54 -26.00 -2.10
CA LEU A 67 13.19 -26.30 -0.82
C LEU A 67 14.68 -25.92 -0.88
N ILE A 68 15.03 -24.83 -0.23
CA ILE A 68 16.38 -24.32 -0.13
C ILE A 68 16.96 -24.71 1.24
N THR A 69 18.23 -25.10 1.27
CA THR A 69 18.90 -25.49 2.50
C THR A 69 19.07 -24.29 3.44
N LEU A 70 18.56 -24.43 4.65
CA LEU A 70 18.81 -23.51 5.76
C LEU A 70 19.87 -24.13 6.66
N PHE A 71 20.98 -23.43 6.89
CA PHE A 71 22.01 -23.86 7.83
C PHE A 71 21.59 -23.56 9.26
N SER A 72 21.85 -24.49 10.18
CA SER A 72 21.42 -24.41 11.57
C SER A 72 22.15 -23.34 12.38
N HIS A 73 23.40 -23.05 12.05
CA HIS A 73 24.20 -22.11 12.79
C HIS A 73 23.96 -20.66 12.35
N LYS A 74 23.78 -19.80 13.34
CA LYS A 74 23.73 -18.36 13.09
C LYS A 74 25.12 -17.86 12.70
N VAL A 75 25.21 -17.29 11.50
CA VAL A 75 26.46 -16.67 11.04
C VAL A 75 26.55 -15.27 11.67
N PRO A 76 27.61 -14.99 12.47
CA PRO A 76 27.79 -13.65 13.02
C PRO A 76 28.06 -12.65 11.91
N ALA A 77 27.39 -11.51 11.97
CA ALA A 77 27.60 -10.42 11.03
C ALA A 77 28.83 -9.54 11.41
N GLY A 78 29.53 -9.88 12.47
CA GLY A 78 30.74 -9.22 12.94
C GLY A 78 31.99 -10.05 12.67
N PHE A 79 32.57 -10.64 13.72
CA PHE A 79 33.77 -11.46 13.57
C PHE A 79 33.47 -12.83 12.97
N PRO A 80 34.41 -13.38 12.15
CA PRO A 80 34.26 -14.72 11.63
C PRO A 80 34.12 -15.76 12.73
N SER A 81 33.28 -16.77 12.53
CA SER A 81 33.16 -17.97 13.35
C SER A 81 33.45 -19.20 12.50
N PRO A 82 33.96 -20.30 13.08
CA PRO A 82 34.13 -21.54 12.35
C PRO A 82 32.84 -21.98 11.65
N ALA A 83 32.91 -22.36 10.40
CA ALA A 83 31.78 -22.87 9.65
C ALA A 83 31.54 -24.34 10.04
N ASP A 84 30.39 -24.62 10.61
CA ASP A 84 29.89 -25.98 10.82
C ASP A 84 28.95 -26.36 9.67
N ASP A 85 29.24 -27.46 8.98
CA ASP A 85 28.55 -27.95 7.77
C ASP A 85 27.17 -28.61 8.10
N HIS A 86 26.55 -28.31 9.22
CA HIS A 86 25.29 -28.93 9.57
C HIS A 86 24.10 -28.20 8.95
N ALA A 87 23.61 -28.77 7.85
CA ALA A 87 22.33 -28.37 7.24
C ALA A 87 21.19 -28.97 8.09
N GLU A 88 20.41 -28.15 8.78
CA GLU A 88 19.33 -28.63 9.65
C GLU A 88 18.00 -28.82 8.92
N LYS A 89 17.64 -27.94 8.00
CA LYS A 89 16.29 -27.92 7.45
C LYS A 89 16.27 -27.42 6.01
N ARG A 90 15.35 -27.96 5.23
CA ARG A 90 14.97 -27.33 3.96
C ARG A 90 13.85 -26.34 4.22
N LEU A 91 13.99 -25.13 3.72
CA LEU A 91 13.05 -24.04 3.91
C LEU A 91 12.39 -23.69 2.57
N ASP A 92 11.05 -23.66 2.55
CA ASP A 92 10.29 -22.96 1.54
C ASP A 92 9.94 -21.57 2.07
N LEU A 93 10.38 -20.53 1.38
CA LEU A 93 10.11 -19.15 1.80
C LEU A 93 8.64 -18.79 1.71
N ASN A 94 7.87 -19.39 0.81
CA ASN A 94 6.43 -19.12 0.74
C ASN A 94 5.73 -19.67 1.98
N GLU A 95 6.04 -20.93 2.36
CA GLU A 95 5.50 -21.53 3.57
C GLU A 95 5.94 -20.80 4.85
N TYR A 96 7.19 -20.29 4.86
CA TYR A 96 7.73 -19.57 6.00
C TYR A 96 7.13 -18.17 6.18
N LEU A 97 6.79 -17.48 5.10
CA LEU A 97 6.39 -16.07 5.11
C LEU A 97 4.87 -15.87 5.01
N ILE A 98 4.13 -16.88 4.53
CA ILE A 98 2.71 -16.77 4.19
C ILE A 98 1.92 -17.80 4.98
N ASP A 99 1.24 -17.37 6.04
CA ASP A 99 0.38 -18.23 6.85
C ASP A 99 -0.94 -18.54 6.12
N GLN A 100 -1.52 -17.54 5.45
CA GLN A 100 -2.82 -17.61 4.78
C GLN A 100 -2.73 -16.94 3.40
N SER A 101 -2.56 -17.73 2.35
CA SER A 101 -2.35 -17.19 0.98
C SER A 101 -3.54 -16.36 0.46
N GLU A 102 -4.77 -16.70 0.85
CA GLU A 102 -5.99 -16.01 0.39
C GLU A 102 -6.15 -14.60 1.00
N SER A 103 -5.57 -14.37 2.18
CA SER A 103 -5.62 -13.10 2.89
C SER A 103 -4.31 -12.31 2.84
N THR A 104 -3.25 -12.90 2.27
CA THR A 104 -1.92 -12.28 2.19
C THR A 104 -1.71 -11.62 0.84
N PHE A 105 -1.14 -10.42 0.86
CA PHE A 105 -0.71 -9.70 -0.33
C PHE A 105 0.59 -8.95 -0.05
N PHE A 106 1.24 -8.52 -1.12
CA PHE A 106 2.52 -7.83 -1.05
C PHE A 106 2.34 -6.36 -1.43
N VAL A 107 3.09 -5.51 -0.75
CA VAL A 107 3.08 -4.06 -0.99
C VAL A 107 4.51 -3.57 -1.14
N ARG A 108 4.78 -2.81 -2.21
CA ARG A 108 6.06 -2.14 -2.39
C ARG A 108 6.06 -0.82 -1.63
N ILE A 109 7.08 -0.62 -0.82
CA ILE A 109 7.26 0.58 0.00
C ILE A 109 7.91 1.68 -0.81
N LYS A 110 7.43 2.91 -0.59
CA LYS A 110 8.04 4.13 -1.08
C LYS A 110 8.33 5.05 0.11
N GLY A 111 9.57 5.54 0.17
CA GLY A 111 10.03 6.46 1.22
C GLY A 111 10.62 5.73 2.42
N ASP A 112 10.99 6.51 3.43
CA ASP A 112 11.86 6.11 4.54
C ASP A 112 11.23 6.28 5.92
N SER A 113 9.92 6.49 5.99
CA SER A 113 9.21 6.73 7.25
C SER A 113 9.26 5.57 8.26
N MET A 114 9.76 4.39 7.85
CA MET A 114 9.84 3.18 8.65
C MET A 114 11.26 2.60 8.75
N ILE A 115 12.30 3.42 8.51
CA ILE A 115 13.69 2.94 8.46
C ILE A 115 14.18 2.39 9.80
N ASP A 116 13.75 2.96 10.93
CA ASP A 116 14.12 2.50 12.26
C ASP A 116 13.46 1.15 12.61
N ALA A 117 12.43 0.74 11.87
CA ALA A 117 11.84 -0.60 11.91
C ALA A 117 12.48 -1.56 10.90
N GLY A 118 13.52 -1.14 10.18
CA GLY A 118 14.23 -1.95 9.18
C GLY A 118 13.56 -2.03 7.82
N ILE A 119 12.48 -1.28 7.59
CA ILE A 119 11.77 -1.22 6.30
C ILE A 119 12.31 -0.02 5.52
N LEU A 120 12.89 -0.27 4.35
CA LEU A 120 13.52 0.75 3.51
C LEU A 120 12.70 1.00 2.25
N ASP A 121 13.05 2.08 1.55
CA ASP A 121 12.51 2.38 0.23
C ASP A 121 12.73 1.21 -0.75
N ASN A 122 11.72 0.92 -1.58
CA ASN A 122 11.66 -0.23 -2.50
C ASN A 122 11.56 -1.63 -1.87
N ASP A 123 11.50 -1.77 -0.56
CA ASP A 123 11.19 -3.06 0.07
C ASP A 123 9.80 -3.55 -0.31
N ILE A 124 9.63 -4.87 -0.26
CA ILE A 124 8.33 -5.52 -0.37
C ILE A 124 7.92 -5.98 1.02
N VAL A 125 6.84 -5.44 1.57
CA VAL A 125 6.25 -5.93 2.82
C VAL A 125 5.13 -6.92 2.54
N ILE A 126 5.01 -7.89 3.43
CA ILE A 126 4.00 -8.95 3.41
C ILE A 126 2.90 -8.51 4.35
N VAL A 127 1.68 -8.41 3.87
CA VAL A 127 0.52 -7.94 4.63
C VAL A 127 -0.52 -9.03 4.70
N ASP A 128 -0.93 -9.39 5.92
CA ASP A 128 -1.98 -10.37 6.18
C ASP A 128 -3.23 -9.66 6.72
N ARG A 129 -4.33 -9.78 5.97
CA ARG A 129 -5.64 -9.20 6.31
C ARG A 129 -6.40 -10.02 7.34
N SER A 130 -6.07 -11.28 7.53
CA SER A 130 -6.75 -12.15 8.49
C SER A 130 -6.36 -11.87 9.94
N LYS A 131 -5.21 -11.21 10.15
CA LYS A 131 -4.69 -10.90 11.47
C LYS A 131 -5.36 -9.64 12.04
N SER A 132 -5.84 -9.74 13.28
CA SER A 132 -6.32 -8.58 14.02
C SER A 132 -5.12 -7.74 14.49
N ALA A 133 -5.10 -6.48 14.14
CA ALA A 133 -4.01 -5.58 14.50
C ALA A 133 -4.04 -5.27 16.01
N ALA A 134 -2.90 -5.39 16.65
CA ALA A 134 -2.65 -5.00 18.05
C ALA A 134 -1.79 -3.72 18.12
N ILE A 135 -1.78 -3.08 19.28
CA ILE A 135 -0.88 -1.95 19.53
C ILE A 135 0.57 -2.42 19.44
N ASN A 136 1.39 -1.64 18.77
CA ASN A 136 2.78 -1.88 18.36
C ASN A 136 2.95 -2.77 17.12
N ASP A 137 1.89 -3.27 16.51
CA ASP A 137 2.01 -3.89 15.20
C ASP A 137 2.32 -2.86 14.12
N ILE A 138 3.09 -3.29 13.14
CA ILE A 138 3.23 -2.54 11.88
C ILE A 138 2.02 -2.88 11.02
N VAL A 139 1.29 -1.87 10.59
CA VAL A 139 0.05 -2.04 9.83
C VAL A 139 0.10 -1.30 8.50
N LEU A 140 -0.56 -1.88 7.51
CA LEU A 140 -0.99 -1.13 6.33
C LEU A 140 -2.35 -0.52 6.65
N ALA A 141 -2.43 0.79 6.68
CA ALA A 141 -3.64 1.53 6.95
C ALA A 141 -4.02 2.46 5.81
N SER A 142 -5.31 2.74 5.68
CA SER A 142 -5.86 3.77 4.81
C SER A 142 -6.45 4.88 5.66
N ILE A 143 -6.10 6.14 5.35
CA ILE A 143 -6.72 7.33 5.95
C ILE A 143 -7.20 8.20 4.80
N ASP A 144 -8.50 8.48 4.76
CA ASP A 144 -9.13 9.30 3.72
C ASP A 144 -8.82 8.83 2.29
N GLY A 145 -8.61 7.50 2.14
CA GLY A 145 -8.25 6.86 0.88
C GLY A 145 -6.76 6.80 0.56
N GLU A 146 -5.88 7.32 1.42
CA GLU A 146 -4.43 7.22 1.29
C GLU A 146 -3.85 6.05 2.09
N PHE A 147 -2.99 5.24 1.44
CA PHE A 147 -2.32 4.13 2.10
C PHE A 147 -1.01 4.56 2.75
N THR A 148 -0.76 4.01 3.93
CA THR A 148 0.49 4.19 4.64
C THR A 148 0.85 2.96 5.46
N VAL A 149 2.15 2.70 5.63
CA VAL A 149 2.67 1.69 6.57
C VAL A 149 3.25 2.42 7.77
N LYS A 150 2.72 2.10 8.97
CA LYS A 150 3.12 2.70 10.25
C LYS A 150 2.97 1.71 11.38
N VAL A 151 3.52 2.04 12.53
CA VAL A 151 3.23 1.34 13.78
C VAL A 151 1.90 1.83 14.33
N LEU A 152 0.99 0.91 14.65
CA LEU A 152 -0.25 1.23 15.32
C LEU A 152 0.03 1.53 16.79
N ALA A 153 -0.29 2.73 17.23
CA ALA A 153 -0.08 3.17 18.60
C ALA A 153 -1.39 3.72 19.19
N LYS A 154 -1.41 3.91 20.53
CA LYS A 154 -2.56 4.46 21.24
C LYS A 154 -2.08 5.39 22.36
N ASN A 155 -2.80 6.51 22.53
CA ASN A 155 -2.64 7.42 23.67
C ASN A 155 -4.00 7.69 24.34
N SER A 156 -4.08 8.69 25.19
CA SER A 156 -5.31 9.12 25.86
C SER A 156 -6.41 9.64 24.92
N GLU A 157 -6.02 10.12 23.73
CA GLU A 157 -6.93 10.67 22.72
C GLU A 157 -7.46 9.59 21.77
N GLY A 158 -6.82 8.39 21.76
CA GLY A 158 -7.23 7.28 20.90
C GLY A 158 -6.08 6.66 20.12
N PRO A 159 -6.38 5.84 19.10
CA PRO A 159 -5.38 5.24 18.24
C PRO A 159 -4.77 6.30 17.31
N TYR A 160 -3.50 6.12 16.99
CA TYR A 160 -2.77 6.93 16.01
C TYR A 160 -1.70 6.08 15.31
N LEU A 161 -1.18 6.58 14.20
CA LEU A 161 -0.14 5.91 13.43
C LEU A 161 1.22 6.56 13.66
N MET A 162 2.16 5.78 14.19
CA MET A 162 3.52 6.20 14.53
C MET A 162 4.50 5.82 13.41
N PRO A 163 5.24 6.76 12.84
CA PRO A 163 6.38 6.45 11.98
C PRO A 163 7.53 5.85 12.80
N ALA A 164 8.31 4.97 12.20
CA ALA A 164 9.59 4.52 12.73
C ALA A 164 10.73 5.28 12.03
N ASN A 165 10.68 6.59 12.14
CA ASN A 165 11.70 7.54 11.71
C ASN A 165 11.41 8.89 12.38
N LYS A 166 12.39 9.44 13.08
CA LYS A 166 12.27 10.67 13.87
C LYS A 166 12.00 11.93 13.05
N GLU A 167 12.30 11.90 11.75
CA GLU A 167 12.04 13.00 10.82
C GLU A 167 10.54 13.16 10.50
N TYR A 168 9.73 12.15 10.80
CA TYR A 168 8.30 12.12 10.52
C TYR A 168 7.48 12.31 11.79
N LYS A 169 6.35 13.01 11.66
CA LYS A 169 5.40 13.22 12.76
C LYS A 169 4.38 12.08 12.82
N PRO A 170 3.88 11.72 14.01
CA PRO A 170 2.74 10.83 14.15
C PRO A 170 1.50 11.35 13.42
N ILE A 171 0.69 10.43 12.90
CA ILE A 171 -0.57 10.75 12.22
C ILE A 171 -1.70 10.44 13.19
N HIS A 172 -2.36 11.47 13.70
CA HIS A 172 -3.53 11.34 14.56
C HIS A 172 -4.79 11.13 13.71
N ILE A 173 -5.58 10.14 14.09
CA ILE A 173 -6.83 9.80 13.41
C ILE A 173 -7.90 10.77 13.91
N LYS A 174 -8.42 11.61 13.02
CA LYS A 174 -9.49 12.55 13.36
C LYS A 174 -10.83 11.83 13.37
N ALA A 175 -11.79 12.36 14.14
CA ALA A 175 -13.12 11.75 14.26
C ALA A 175 -13.91 11.71 12.94
N ASP A 176 -13.59 12.59 12.00
CA ASP A 176 -14.20 12.70 10.68
C ASP A 176 -13.42 12.01 9.56
N SER A 177 -12.23 11.45 9.86
CA SER A 177 -11.43 10.72 8.89
C SER A 177 -11.97 9.33 8.60
N GLU A 178 -11.95 8.92 7.34
CA GLU A 178 -12.18 7.53 6.94
C GLU A 178 -10.91 6.71 7.21
N PHE A 179 -10.85 6.05 8.37
CA PHE A 179 -9.71 5.22 8.77
C PHE A 179 -10.03 3.74 8.70
N GLU A 180 -9.14 2.96 8.06
CA GLU A 180 -9.25 1.51 7.96
C GLU A 180 -7.87 0.86 8.06
N ILE A 181 -7.75 -0.21 8.86
CA ILE A 181 -6.56 -1.07 8.85
C ILE A 181 -6.79 -2.17 7.82
N TRP A 182 -5.94 -2.20 6.80
CA TRP A 182 -6.02 -3.17 5.70
C TRP A 182 -5.36 -4.50 6.02
N GLY A 183 -4.45 -4.51 6.98
CA GLY A 183 -3.80 -5.73 7.46
C GLY A 183 -2.55 -5.44 8.28
N VAL A 184 -2.02 -6.51 8.86
CA VAL A 184 -0.80 -6.48 9.67
C VAL A 184 0.39 -6.86 8.79
N VAL A 185 1.47 -6.11 8.90
CA VAL A 185 2.74 -6.44 8.24
C VAL A 185 3.40 -7.58 9.00
N THR A 186 3.55 -8.74 8.35
CA THR A 186 4.11 -9.96 8.95
C THR A 186 5.56 -10.19 8.56
N GLY A 187 6.03 -9.56 7.51
CA GLY A 187 7.40 -9.74 7.03
C GLY A 187 7.82 -8.66 6.04
N CYS A 188 9.11 -8.66 5.73
CA CYS A 188 9.71 -7.78 4.75
C CYS A 188 10.72 -8.56 3.89
N VAL A 189 10.70 -8.33 2.59
CA VAL A 189 11.61 -8.97 1.63
C VAL A 189 12.38 -7.87 0.89
N ARG A 190 13.71 -8.00 0.91
CA ARG A 190 14.63 -7.13 0.19
C ARG A 190 15.57 -7.97 -0.66
N LYS A 191 15.66 -7.62 -1.93
CA LYS A 191 16.62 -8.22 -2.84
C LYS A 191 17.81 -7.28 -2.99
N PHE A 192 18.98 -7.80 -2.67
CA PHE A 192 20.25 -7.15 -3.02
C PHE A 192 20.67 -7.65 -4.40
N LYS A 193 21.04 -6.83 -5.29
CA LYS A 193 21.52 -7.15 -6.66
C LYS A 193 21.24 -8.54 -7.21
#